data_0ad089b38ce06df38ea27d95aff6192a
#
_entry.id   0ad089b38ce06df38ea27d95aff6192a
#
_cell.length_a   1.000
_cell.length_b   1.000
_cell.length_c   1.000
_cell.angle_alpha   90.00
_cell.angle_beta   90.00
_cell.angle_gamma   90.00
#
_symmetry.space_group_name_H-M   'P 1'
#
loop_
_entity.id
_entity.type
_entity.pdbx_description
1 polymer ?
#
loop_
_entity_poly.entity_id
_entity_poly.type
_entity_poly.pdbx_seq_one_letter_code
_entity_poly.pdbx_strand_id
1 'polypeptide(L)'
;MPAQNPIAIPQFKVSIDGIVISPELARDVMRIEVDRAVFLPGMATIEFHDNHLSWADDSQFSVGKRIKITVGAFDDNAIGTVLFDGEITAVEPQIISMSSSSLVIRALDKTHRLHRGSVVKRWETTPDSTVITELLSTAGLTGEVTTTTDANDYVLQDNVSAFDLICRLARRNGFIVVSEGAKLLVKAAAEFTTEFVAEYAKDLLEFRPVLAATSQIGTVSVRGWDPKTKAAVVGQATTALSAASKVGFATSGAAKATSAFGAATVLVSELPVSKQSVADNLAKATLVDRWTRDLHGEGRIIGEPQVVPATWLHLQKIGARFSGKYFVSRTRHVYRPDKFYETFFWTAGMEAETTADLILGRGQTASAIASRGSGVAIGIVTNLNDPDGMGRVKLKLPWMDDSVETHWARIAGPMTGNATGIQFMPEVNDEVLVAFDSGDRGQPYILGSLWNGKDKPPMDYAKFFDSGKVVRRQMKTPAGHVLEFDDTANAEKFSVTTKGNRTITFDDGAKKITISDGGPNSLEIESSGTGKITIKTGGDVTVEAGGNAKITAKMAAEVDAMNIKLTAKGSLELSGAMVKITAKAMLDMDGGGIAMLKGGLVKIN
;
A
#
# COMPACT_ATOMS: atom_id res chain seq x y z
N MET A 1 -17.02 41.97 -28.35
CA MET A 1 -18.08 41.24 -27.64
C MET A 1 -19.27 41.14 -28.59
N PRO A 2 -19.74 39.98 -28.98
CA PRO A 2 -21.00 39.89 -29.69
C PRO A 2 -22.12 40.26 -28.71
N ALA A 3 -23.00 41.14 -29.11
CA ALA A 3 -24.19 41.52 -28.38
C ALA A 3 -25.04 40.25 -28.16
N GLN A 4 -25.16 39.79 -26.92
CA GLN A 4 -26.15 38.76 -26.61
C GLN A 4 -27.54 39.31 -26.89
N ASN A 5 -28.24 38.62 -27.76
CA ASN A 5 -29.61 38.95 -28.07
C ASN A 5 -30.48 38.58 -26.85
N PRO A 6 -31.13 39.52 -26.17
CA PRO A 6 -31.63 39.26 -24.81
C PRO A 6 -32.92 38.43 -24.71
N ILE A 7 -33.42 37.85 -25.80
CA ILE A 7 -34.72 37.13 -25.79
C ILE A 7 -34.66 35.91 -26.74
N ALA A 8 -33.62 35.12 -26.70
CA ALA A 8 -33.70 33.81 -27.35
C ALA A 8 -34.24 32.79 -26.34
N ILE A 9 -35.45 32.26 -26.60
CA ILE A 9 -35.99 31.15 -25.80
C ILE A 9 -35.08 29.93 -26.07
N PRO A 10 -34.41 29.40 -25.07
CA PRO A 10 -33.51 28.26 -25.28
C PRO A 10 -34.31 27.04 -25.70
N GLN A 11 -33.91 26.40 -26.79
CA GLN A 11 -34.49 25.14 -27.22
C GLN A 11 -33.63 23.97 -26.80
N PHE A 12 -34.27 22.99 -26.21
CA PHE A 12 -33.64 21.70 -25.84
C PHE A 12 -33.98 20.68 -26.92
N LYS A 13 -32.95 20.04 -27.44
CA LYS A 13 -33.06 18.96 -28.40
C LYS A 13 -32.52 17.68 -27.75
N VAL A 14 -33.39 16.71 -27.58
CA VAL A 14 -33.02 15.38 -27.05
C VAL A 14 -32.93 14.42 -28.24
N SER A 15 -31.88 13.63 -28.32
CA SER A 15 -31.74 12.57 -29.30
C SER A 15 -31.34 11.27 -28.64
N ILE A 16 -31.89 10.15 -29.13
CA ILE A 16 -31.61 8.79 -28.66
C ILE A 16 -31.05 8.02 -29.86
N ASP A 17 -29.85 7.42 -29.68
CA ASP A 17 -29.08 6.78 -30.77
C ASP A 17 -28.92 7.65 -32.02
N GLY A 18 -28.84 8.98 -31.85
CA GLY A 18 -28.70 9.95 -32.91
C GLY A 18 -30.02 10.40 -33.53
N ILE A 19 -31.15 9.79 -33.18
CA ILE A 19 -32.47 10.16 -33.67
C ILE A 19 -33.11 11.14 -32.68
N VAL A 20 -33.56 12.29 -33.19
CA VAL A 20 -34.27 13.28 -32.35
C VAL A 20 -35.62 12.72 -31.95
N ILE A 21 -36.01 12.91 -30.69
CA ILE A 21 -37.33 12.48 -30.20
C ILE A 21 -38.45 13.13 -31.04
N SER A 22 -39.56 12.42 -31.17
CA SER A 22 -40.70 12.90 -31.94
C SER A 22 -41.28 14.21 -31.35
N PRO A 23 -41.93 15.06 -32.16
CA PRO A 23 -42.59 16.26 -31.65
C PRO A 23 -43.68 15.97 -30.61
N GLU A 24 -44.29 14.78 -30.65
CA GLU A 24 -45.26 14.31 -29.65
C GLU A 24 -44.59 14.06 -28.32
N LEU A 25 -43.53 13.27 -28.29
CA LEU A 25 -42.75 13.00 -27.10
C LEU A 25 -42.09 14.29 -26.54
N ALA A 26 -41.68 15.20 -27.41
CA ALA A 26 -41.10 16.48 -26.97
C ALA A 26 -42.12 17.37 -26.25
N ARG A 27 -43.42 17.27 -26.55
CA ARG A 27 -44.48 17.98 -25.83
C ARG A 27 -44.71 17.42 -24.43
N ASP A 28 -44.46 16.12 -24.24
CA ASP A 28 -44.63 15.42 -22.97
C ASP A 28 -43.44 15.64 -22.00
N VAL A 29 -42.38 16.32 -22.44
CA VAL A 29 -41.25 16.66 -21.55
C VAL A 29 -41.71 17.62 -20.46
N MET A 30 -41.66 17.18 -19.21
CA MET A 30 -42.00 17.99 -18.04
C MET A 30 -40.77 18.70 -17.48
N ARG A 31 -39.64 18.02 -17.52
CA ARG A 31 -38.38 18.51 -16.95
C ARG A 31 -37.18 17.83 -17.60
N ILE A 32 -36.13 18.61 -17.82
CA ILE A 32 -34.80 18.11 -18.14
C ILE A 32 -33.86 18.66 -17.08
N GLU A 33 -33.11 17.78 -16.44
CA GLU A 33 -32.09 18.14 -15.47
C GLU A 33 -30.76 17.48 -15.85
N VAL A 34 -29.68 18.27 -15.87
CA VAL A 34 -28.31 17.77 -16.06
C VAL A 34 -27.48 18.20 -14.87
N ASP A 35 -27.05 17.24 -14.06
CA ASP A 35 -26.21 17.43 -12.87
C ASP A 35 -24.81 16.96 -13.18
N ARG A 36 -23.82 17.81 -12.98
CA ARG A 36 -22.40 17.52 -13.21
C ARG A 36 -21.58 18.06 -12.04
N ALA A 37 -20.62 17.28 -11.57
CA ALA A 37 -19.70 17.70 -10.50
C ALA A 37 -18.28 17.18 -10.77
N VAL A 38 -17.29 17.84 -10.19
CA VAL A 38 -15.92 17.32 -10.17
C VAL A 38 -15.89 15.98 -9.41
N PHE A 39 -15.02 15.06 -9.84
CA PHE A 39 -14.88 13.71 -9.26
C PHE A 39 -16.12 12.81 -9.38
N LEU A 40 -17.05 13.13 -10.27
CA LEU A 40 -18.25 12.32 -10.52
C LEU A 40 -18.56 12.24 -12.02
N PRO A 41 -19.21 11.16 -12.48
CA PRO A 41 -19.86 11.13 -13.79
C PRO A 41 -20.98 12.15 -13.86
N GLY A 42 -21.17 12.74 -15.04
CA GLY A 42 -22.33 13.57 -15.32
C GLY A 42 -23.61 12.73 -15.37
N MET A 43 -24.72 13.26 -14.88
CA MET A 43 -26.03 12.64 -14.89
C MET A 43 -27.06 13.53 -15.56
N ALA A 44 -27.89 12.94 -16.41
CA ALA A 44 -29.09 13.58 -16.92
C ALA A 44 -30.34 12.85 -16.42
N THR A 45 -31.37 13.62 -16.10
CA THR A 45 -32.71 13.13 -15.77
C THR A 45 -33.72 13.83 -16.68
N ILE A 46 -34.53 13.07 -17.37
CA ILE A 46 -35.63 13.60 -18.17
C ILE A 46 -36.93 13.00 -17.65
N GLU A 47 -37.87 13.84 -17.34
CA GLU A 47 -39.19 13.47 -16.87
C GLU A 47 -40.23 13.79 -17.98
N PHE A 48 -41.00 12.78 -18.34
CA PHE A 48 -42.06 12.85 -19.34
C PHE A 48 -43.42 12.64 -18.70
N HIS A 49 -44.39 13.34 -19.16
CA HIS A 49 -45.81 13.03 -18.89
C HIS A 49 -46.18 11.75 -19.65
N ASP A 50 -46.71 10.73 -18.94
CA ASP A 50 -47.00 9.43 -19.58
C ASP A 50 -48.24 8.78 -18.92
N ASN A 51 -49.40 9.45 -19.11
CA ASN A 51 -50.65 9.02 -18.48
C ASN A 51 -51.16 7.62 -18.88
N HIS A 52 -50.66 7.08 -19.98
CA HIS A 52 -51.09 5.79 -20.52
C HIS A 52 -49.97 4.75 -20.46
N LEU A 53 -48.82 5.08 -19.87
CA LEU A 53 -47.59 4.25 -19.80
C LEU A 53 -47.09 3.83 -21.19
N SER A 54 -47.46 4.60 -22.26
CA SER A 54 -47.07 4.30 -23.62
C SER A 54 -45.60 4.57 -23.90
N TRP A 55 -45.01 5.55 -23.23
CA TRP A 55 -43.58 5.82 -23.32
C TRP A 55 -42.75 4.85 -22.49
N ALA A 56 -43.32 4.32 -21.42
CA ALA A 56 -42.64 3.33 -20.56
C ALA A 56 -42.36 2.02 -21.31
N ASP A 57 -43.25 1.64 -22.25
CA ASP A 57 -43.10 0.44 -23.08
C ASP A 57 -42.35 0.69 -24.40
N ASP A 58 -42.00 1.95 -24.70
CA ASP A 58 -41.30 2.29 -25.94
C ASP A 58 -39.85 1.84 -25.91
N SER A 59 -39.46 1.00 -26.84
CA SER A 59 -38.12 0.42 -26.99
C SER A 59 -37.01 1.48 -27.19
N GLN A 60 -37.37 2.72 -27.56
CA GLN A 60 -36.37 3.80 -27.65
C GLN A 60 -35.71 4.12 -26.30
N PHE A 61 -36.38 3.88 -25.17
CA PHE A 61 -35.86 4.13 -23.83
C PHE A 61 -35.14 2.93 -23.19
N SER A 62 -34.66 2.00 -23.99
CA SER A 62 -33.93 0.84 -23.44
C SER A 62 -32.60 1.24 -22.78
N VAL A 63 -32.29 0.58 -21.69
CA VAL A 63 -31.00 0.74 -20.98
C VAL A 63 -29.83 0.46 -21.95
N GLY A 64 -28.80 1.29 -21.89
CA GLY A 64 -27.61 1.21 -22.73
C GLY A 64 -27.67 2.03 -24.00
N LYS A 65 -28.84 2.56 -24.40
CA LYS A 65 -28.95 3.47 -25.55
C LYS A 65 -28.31 4.81 -25.25
N ARG A 66 -27.66 5.38 -26.29
CA ARG A 66 -27.03 6.70 -26.18
C ARG A 66 -28.09 7.79 -26.15
N ILE A 67 -27.98 8.70 -25.21
CA ILE A 67 -28.81 9.89 -25.13
C ILE A 67 -27.94 11.14 -25.17
N LYS A 68 -28.35 12.12 -26.01
CA LYS A 68 -27.66 13.40 -26.15
C LYS A 68 -28.65 14.54 -26.00
N ILE A 69 -28.27 15.51 -25.16
CA ILE A 69 -29.06 16.72 -24.90
C ILE A 69 -28.25 17.91 -25.40
N THR A 70 -28.82 18.71 -26.29
CA THR A 70 -28.23 19.95 -26.79
C THR A 70 -29.13 21.12 -26.50
N VAL A 71 -28.52 22.28 -26.27
CA VAL A 71 -29.21 23.56 -26.02
C VAL A 71 -28.78 24.53 -27.13
N GLY A 72 -29.70 25.16 -27.78
CA GLY A 72 -29.43 26.15 -28.86
C GLY A 72 -30.44 27.28 -28.88
N ALA A 73 -30.13 28.32 -29.67
CA ALA A 73 -31.11 29.34 -30.05
C ALA A 73 -32.00 28.84 -31.17
N PHE A 74 -33.12 29.51 -31.42
CA PHE A 74 -34.20 29.16 -32.34
C PHE A 74 -33.84 29.18 -33.84
N ASP A 75 -32.58 29.02 -34.23
CA ASP A 75 -32.17 29.01 -35.61
C ASP A 75 -31.94 27.55 -36.05
N ASP A 76 -32.71 27.09 -37.05
CA ASP A 76 -32.74 25.72 -37.57
C ASP A 76 -31.36 25.20 -38.04
N ASN A 77 -30.38 26.09 -38.22
CA ASN A 77 -29.04 25.77 -38.69
C ASN A 77 -27.94 25.89 -37.60
N ALA A 78 -28.27 26.34 -36.40
CA ALA A 78 -27.26 26.46 -35.34
C ALA A 78 -27.04 25.11 -34.63
N ILE A 79 -25.81 24.62 -34.69
CA ILE A 79 -25.38 23.47 -33.85
C ILE A 79 -25.42 23.93 -32.38
N GLY A 80 -26.44 23.48 -31.65
CA GLY A 80 -26.55 23.82 -30.24
C GLY A 80 -25.36 23.29 -29.39
N THR A 81 -25.12 23.92 -28.26
CA THR A 81 -24.12 23.45 -27.28
C THR A 81 -24.54 22.12 -26.68
N VAL A 82 -23.66 21.14 -26.69
CA VAL A 82 -23.90 19.84 -26.04
C VAL A 82 -23.87 20.02 -24.54
N LEU A 83 -25.00 19.82 -23.90
CA LEU A 83 -25.12 19.88 -22.46
C LEU A 83 -24.84 18.53 -21.82
N PHE A 84 -25.26 17.45 -22.46
CA PHE A 84 -25.05 16.08 -21.99
C PHE A 84 -24.91 15.09 -23.14
N ASP A 85 -24.02 14.10 -22.99
CA ASP A 85 -23.87 12.97 -23.92
C ASP A 85 -23.53 11.73 -23.07
N GLY A 86 -24.44 10.77 -23.04
CA GLY A 86 -24.28 9.60 -22.15
C GLY A 86 -25.15 8.43 -22.60
N GLU A 87 -25.41 7.54 -21.67
CA GLU A 87 -26.15 6.30 -21.89
C GLU A 87 -27.30 6.18 -20.88
N ILE A 88 -28.45 5.72 -21.31
CA ILE A 88 -29.59 5.46 -20.44
C ILE A 88 -29.22 4.35 -19.46
N THR A 89 -29.32 4.64 -18.18
CA THR A 89 -28.97 3.70 -17.10
C THR A 89 -30.16 3.25 -16.28
N ALA A 90 -31.27 4.01 -16.29
CA ALA A 90 -32.51 3.64 -15.64
C ALA A 90 -33.72 4.20 -16.38
N VAL A 91 -34.80 3.44 -16.34
CA VAL A 91 -36.13 3.76 -16.87
C VAL A 91 -37.12 3.53 -15.73
N GLU A 92 -37.75 4.60 -15.26
CA GLU A 92 -38.53 4.61 -14.02
C GLU A 92 -39.98 5.09 -14.30
N PRO A 93 -40.94 4.23 -14.62
CA PRO A 93 -42.33 4.63 -14.66
C PRO A 93 -42.85 4.96 -13.26
N GLN A 94 -43.48 6.09 -13.09
CA GLN A 94 -44.02 6.55 -11.81
C GLN A 94 -45.53 6.71 -11.92
N ILE A 95 -46.27 5.94 -11.16
CA ILE A 95 -47.73 6.06 -11.04
C ILE A 95 -48.02 6.93 -9.82
N ILE A 96 -48.44 8.18 -10.05
CA ILE A 96 -48.65 9.18 -9.01
C ILE A 96 -50.07 9.11 -8.45
N SER A 97 -51.06 8.85 -9.33
CA SER A 97 -52.47 8.70 -9.00
C SER A 97 -53.19 7.86 -10.04
N MET A 98 -54.50 7.62 -9.87
CA MET A 98 -55.32 6.90 -10.86
C MET A 98 -55.39 7.59 -12.23
N SER A 99 -55.04 8.86 -12.34
CA SER A 99 -55.12 9.65 -13.55
C SER A 99 -53.82 10.37 -13.91
N SER A 100 -52.73 10.10 -13.21
CA SER A 100 -51.47 10.77 -13.46
C SER A 100 -50.30 9.80 -13.31
N SER A 101 -49.55 9.66 -14.34
CA SER A 101 -48.28 8.93 -14.37
C SER A 101 -47.20 9.69 -15.14
N SER A 102 -45.99 9.42 -14.86
CA SER A 102 -44.80 9.97 -15.53
C SER A 102 -43.78 8.89 -15.81
N LEU A 103 -42.89 9.15 -16.77
CA LEU A 103 -41.74 8.34 -17.08
C LEU A 103 -40.47 9.16 -16.74
N VAL A 104 -39.63 8.65 -15.89
CA VAL A 104 -38.32 9.24 -15.61
C VAL A 104 -37.23 8.41 -16.25
N ILE A 105 -36.45 9.05 -17.13
CA ILE A 105 -35.26 8.46 -17.76
C ILE A 105 -34.04 9.04 -17.06
N ARG A 106 -33.18 8.15 -16.54
CA ARG A 106 -31.87 8.57 -16.03
C ARG A 106 -30.76 8.06 -16.93
N ALA A 107 -29.80 8.93 -17.17
CA ALA A 107 -28.64 8.63 -17.98
C ALA A 107 -27.38 9.09 -17.27
N LEU A 108 -26.31 8.35 -17.40
CA LEU A 108 -24.98 8.73 -16.97
C LEU A 108 -24.07 8.91 -18.19
N ASP A 109 -23.10 9.80 -18.13
CA ASP A 109 -22.08 9.87 -19.15
C ASP A 109 -21.22 8.59 -19.16
N LYS A 110 -20.47 8.37 -20.25
CA LYS A 110 -19.75 7.09 -20.42
C LYS A 110 -18.70 6.81 -19.37
N THR A 111 -18.29 7.80 -18.57
CA THR A 111 -17.32 7.59 -17.50
C THR A 111 -17.88 6.73 -16.36
N HIS A 112 -19.20 6.56 -16.27
CA HIS A 112 -19.83 5.62 -15.34
C HIS A 112 -19.31 4.19 -15.50
N ARG A 113 -18.84 3.83 -16.70
CA ARG A 113 -18.28 2.50 -17.00
C ARG A 113 -17.03 2.21 -16.16
N LEU A 114 -16.29 3.24 -15.73
CA LEU A 114 -15.14 3.11 -14.82
C LEU A 114 -15.53 2.70 -13.39
N HIS A 115 -16.81 2.87 -13.02
CA HIS A 115 -17.34 2.40 -11.71
C HIS A 115 -17.77 0.94 -11.73
N ARG A 116 -17.86 0.32 -12.91
CA ARG A 116 -18.38 -1.05 -13.04
C ARG A 116 -17.34 -2.07 -12.66
N GLY A 117 -17.63 -2.76 -11.56
CA GLY A 117 -16.76 -3.80 -11.03
C GLY A 117 -15.53 -3.26 -10.30
N SER A 118 -14.80 -4.17 -9.72
CA SER A 118 -13.54 -3.92 -9.05
C SER A 118 -12.54 -5.00 -9.47
N VAL A 119 -11.27 -4.63 -9.57
CA VAL A 119 -10.20 -5.54 -9.97
C VAL A 119 -9.00 -5.38 -9.07
N VAL A 120 -8.16 -6.41 -9.04
CA VAL A 120 -6.83 -6.34 -8.43
C VAL A 120 -5.82 -6.26 -9.57
N LYS A 121 -5.06 -5.16 -9.61
CA LYS A 121 -4.02 -4.91 -10.61
C LYS A 121 -2.89 -4.11 -10.01
N ARG A 122 -1.68 -4.33 -10.48
CA ARG A 122 -0.49 -3.60 -10.04
C ARG A 122 0.21 -2.91 -11.21
N TRP A 123 0.90 -1.84 -10.88
CA TRP A 123 1.89 -1.17 -11.74
C TRP A 123 3.16 -0.98 -10.94
N GLU A 124 4.30 -1.25 -11.54
CA GLU A 124 5.62 -1.05 -10.94
C GLU A 124 6.37 0.03 -11.74
N THR A 125 7.10 0.89 -11.04
CA THR A 125 7.94 1.95 -11.63
C THR A 125 7.17 2.79 -12.69
N THR A 126 5.93 3.17 -12.37
CA THR A 126 5.02 3.82 -13.32
C THR A 126 4.52 5.16 -12.77
N PRO A 127 4.55 6.26 -13.57
CA PRO A 127 3.93 7.52 -13.20
C PRO A 127 2.40 7.42 -13.10
N ASP A 128 1.79 8.24 -12.25
CA ASP A 128 0.34 8.27 -12.05
C ASP A 128 -0.43 8.57 -13.32
N SER A 129 0.03 9.52 -14.12
CA SER A 129 -0.60 9.89 -15.39
C SER A 129 -0.66 8.72 -16.37
N THR A 130 0.35 7.86 -16.39
CA THR A 130 0.39 6.67 -17.23
C THR A 130 -0.63 5.65 -16.76
N VAL A 131 -0.73 5.40 -15.45
CA VAL A 131 -1.74 4.50 -14.88
C VAL A 131 -3.16 4.98 -15.22
N ILE A 132 -3.43 6.28 -15.04
CA ILE A 132 -4.73 6.89 -15.36
C ILE A 132 -5.06 6.71 -16.84
N THR A 133 -4.11 7.00 -17.74
CA THR A 133 -4.31 6.88 -19.19
C THR A 133 -4.60 5.44 -19.61
N GLU A 134 -3.93 4.47 -19.01
CA GLU A 134 -4.16 3.04 -19.27
C GLU A 134 -5.57 2.61 -18.83
N LEU A 135 -6.00 3.05 -17.63
CA LEU A 135 -7.35 2.75 -17.14
C LEU A 135 -8.43 3.32 -18.05
N LEU A 136 -8.25 4.55 -18.55
CA LEU A 136 -9.16 5.17 -19.50
C LEU A 136 -9.23 4.39 -20.82
N SER A 137 -8.08 4.06 -21.39
CA SER A 137 -8.02 3.32 -22.67
C SER A 137 -8.64 1.92 -22.54
N THR A 138 -8.44 1.24 -21.42
CA THR A 138 -9.05 -0.07 -21.14
C THR A 138 -10.58 0.00 -21.10
N ALA A 139 -11.13 1.12 -20.60
CA ALA A 139 -12.58 1.36 -20.59
C ALA A 139 -13.13 1.90 -21.91
N GLY A 140 -12.31 2.07 -22.94
CA GLY A 140 -12.71 2.67 -24.23
C GLY A 140 -13.04 4.16 -24.13
N LEU A 141 -12.42 4.86 -23.18
CA LEU A 141 -12.59 6.29 -22.97
C LEU A 141 -11.35 7.05 -23.42
N THR A 142 -11.54 8.35 -23.71
CA THR A 142 -10.44 9.27 -23.98
C THR A 142 -10.14 10.13 -22.74
N GLY A 143 -8.94 10.66 -22.63
CA GLY A 143 -8.58 11.52 -21.50
C GLY A 143 -7.59 12.61 -21.87
N GLU A 144 -7.69 13.73 -21.19
CA GLU A 144 -6.63 14.72 -21.08
C GLU A 144 -6.08 14.68 -19.67
N VAL A 145 -4.89 14.11 -19.51
CA VAL A 145 -4.27 13.86 -18.19
C VAL A 145 -2.99 14.67 -18.12
N THR A 146 -2.87 15.54 -17.12
CA THR A 146 -1.62 16.27 -16.85
C THR A 146 -0.52 15.27 -16.52
N THR A 147 0.60 15.37 -17.25
CA THR A 147 1.73 14.46 -17.11
C THR A 147 2.35 14.57 -15.72
N THR A 148 2.55 13.43 -15.07
CA THR A 148 3.37 13.30 -13.85
C THR A 148 4.70 12.65 -14.21
N THR A 149 5.80 13.18 -13.67
CA THR A 149 7.16 12.71 -13.97
C THR A 149 7.66 11.67 -13.00
N ASP A 150 7.18 11.71 -11.76
CA ASP A 150 7.65 10.83 -10.70
C ASP A 150 7.03 9.43 -10.84
N ALA A 151 7.88 8.44 -11.13
CA ALA A 151 7.46 7.06 -11.13
C ALA A 151 7.27 6.56 -9.69
N ASN A 152 6.13 5.92 -9.44
CA ASN A 152 5.90 5.22 -8.19
C ASN A 152 6.54 3.85 -8.24
N ASP A 153 7.18 3.43 -7.15
CA ASP A 153 7.77 2.09 -7.09
C ASP A 153 6.68 1.02 -7.24
N TYR A 154 5.49 1.30 -6.70
CA TYR A 154 4.35 0.38 -6.75
C TYR A 154 3.02 1.14 -6.64
N VAL A 155 2.07 0.82 -7.50
CA VAL A 155 0.67 1.28 -7.44
C VAL A 155 -0.21 0.05 -7.44
N LEU A 156 -1.11 -0.06 -6.47
CA LEU A 156 -2.05 -1.16 -6.36
C LEU A 156 -3.49 -0.66 -6.54
N GLN A 157 -4.21 -1.31 -7.45
CA GLN A 157 -5.67 -1.28 -7.49
C GLN A 157 -6.16 -2.45 -6.63
N ASP A 158 -6.55 -2.17 -5.40
CA ASP A 158 -6.83 -3.15 -4.36
C ASP A 158 -8.33 -3.46 -4.25
N ASN A 159 -8.87 -4.11 -5.26
CA ASN A 159 -10.30 -4.42 -5.35
C ASN A 159 -11.19 -3.16 -5.27
N VAL A 160 -10.76 -2.10 -5.93
CA VAL A 160 -11.52 -0.87 -6.11
C VAL A 160 -11.88 -0.67 -7.58
N SER A 161 -12.86 0.20 -7.86
CA SER A 161 -13.20 0.57 -9.24
C SER A 161 -12.06 1.35 -9.91
N ALA A 162 -12.02 1.35 -11.23
CA ALA A 162 -11.06 2.15 -11.98
C ALA A 162 -11.23 3.65 -11.68
N PHE A 163 -12.47 4.12 -11.53
CA PHE A 163 -12.75 5.51 -11.21
C PHE A 163 -12.22 5.91 -9.83
N ASP A 164 -12.38 5.06 -8.82
CA ASP A 164 -11.88 5.34 -7.48
C ASP A 164 -10.35 5.40 -7.45
N LEU A 165 -9.68 4.51 -8.21
CA LEU A 165 -8.24 4.59 -8.35
C LEU A 165 -7.82 5.90 -9.05
N ILE A 166 -8.47 6.27 -10.15
CA ILE A 166 -8.20 7.55 -10.85
C ILE A 166 -8.36 8.73 -9.89
N CYS A 167 -9.46 8.79 -9.14
CA CYS A 167 -9.70 9.85 -8.16
C CYS A 167 -8.63 9.88 -7.06
N ARG A 168 -8.19 8.72 -6.56
CA ARG A 168 -7.11 8.61 -5.57
C ARG A 168 -5.79 9.16 -6.12
N LEU A 169 -5.42 8.76 -7.35
CA LEU A 169 -4.20 9.22 -8.01
C LEU A 169 -4.27 10.73 -8.34
N ALA A 170 -5.40 11.22 -8.80
CA ALA A 170 -5.61 12.65 -9.08
C ALA A 170 -5.47 13.49 -7.80
N ARG A 171 -6.15 13.12 -6.71
CA ARG A 171 -6.12 13.87 -5.44
C ARG A 171 -4.71 13.97 -4.86
N ARG A 172 -3.90 12.91 -4.90
CA ARG A 172 -2.53 12.97 -4.36
C ARG A 172 -1.61 13.89 -5.16
N ASN A 173 -1.94 14.18 -6.43
CA ASN A 173 -1.23 15.13 -7.27
C ASN A 173 -1.88 16.54 -7.29
N GLY A 174 -2.97 16.76 -6.54
CA GLY A 174 -3.70 18.02 -6.55
C GLY A 174 -4.46 18.28 -7.85
N PHE A 175 -4.78 17.22 -8.62
CA PHE A 175 -5.55 17.31 -9.84
C PHE A 175 -7.04 17.18 -9.58
N ILE A 176 -7.82 17.78 -10.47
CA ILE A 176 -9.28 17.73 -10.51
C ILE A 176 -9.70 16.78 -11.63
N VAL A 177 -10.75 16.01 -11.39
CA VAL A 177 -11.33 15.08 -12.33
C VAL A 177 -12.67 15.62 -12.81
N VAL A 178 -12.83 15.80 -14.12
CA VAL A 178 -14.05 16.29 -14.75
C VAL A 178 -14.44 15.38 -15.89
N SER A 179 -15.70 14.97 -15.93
CA SER A 179 -16.24 14.14 -17.01
C SER A 179 -16.89 15.00 -18.11
N GLU A 180 -16.63 14.66 -19.37
CA GLU A 180 -17.22 15.27 -20.56
C GLU A 180 -17.68 14.18 -21.55
N GLY A 181 -18.84 13.59 -21.30
CA GLY A 181 -19.37 12.52 -22.14
C GLY A 181 -18.50 11.25 -22.11
N ALA A 182 -17.70 11.02 -23.15
CA ALA A 182 -16.76 9.89 -23.24
C ALA A 182 -15.32 10.27 -22.89
N LYS A 183 -15.08 11.51 -22.45
CA LYS A 183 -13.77 12.06 -22.15
C LYS A 183 -13.65 12.36 -20.66
N LEU A 184 -12.49 12.09 -20.08
CA LEU A 184 -12.16 12.46 -18.71
C LEU A 184 -10.98 13.44 -18.71
N LEU A 185 -11.16 14.58 -18.07
CA LEU A 185 -10.11 15.57 -17.84
C LEU A 185 -9.54 15.35 -16.43
N VAL A 186 -8.22 15.17 -16.33
CA VAL A 186 -7.52 15.00 -15.05
C VAL A 186 -6.37 16.01 -15.03
N LYS A 187 -6.64 17.18 -14.47
CA LYS A 187 -5.75 18.35 -14.59
C LYS A 187 -5.68 19.14 -13.29
N ALA A 188 -4.63 19.95 -13.14
CA ALA A 188 -4.59 20.96 -12.10
C ALA A 188 -5.64 22.05 -12.34
N ALA A 189 -6.18 22.64 -11.28
CA ALA A 189 -7.20 23.69 -11.39
C ALA A 189 -6.76 24.87 -12.27
N ALA A 190 -5.46 25.20 -12.29
CA ALA A 190 -4.90 26.25 -13.12
C ALA A 190 -4.99 26.02 -14.63
N GLU A 191 -5.09 24.77 -15.03
CA GLU A 191 -5.13 24.40 -16.46
C GLU A 191 -6.54 24.51 -17.06
N PHE A 192 -7.56 24.73 -16.21
CA PHE A 192 -8.89 25.06 -16.65
C PHE A 192 -9.01 26.57 -16.84
N THR A 193 -9.10 27.02 -18.10
CA THR A 193 -9.05 28.44 -18.47
C THR A 193 -10.38 29.01 -18.94
N THR A 194 -11.41 28.17 -19.08
CA THR A 194 -12.74 28.62 -19.50
C THR A 194 -13.33 29.56 -18.44
N GLU A 195 -13.74 30.74 -18.87
CA GLU A 195 -14.33 31.78 -18.00
C GLU A 195 -15.70 32.21 -18.55
N PHE A 196 -16.65 32.34 -17.65
CA PHE A 196 -17.95 32.93 -17.93
C PHE A 196 -18.18 34.11 -16.97
N VAL A 197 -18.73 35.20 -17.49
CA VAL A 197 -19.04 36.40 -16.70
C VAL A 197 -20.54 36.49 -16.43
N ALA A 198 -20.94 36.56 -15.15
CA ALA A 198 -22.32 36.81 -14.75
C ALA A 198 -22.39 38.06 -13.86
N GLU A 199 -23.38 38.91 -14.15
CA GLU A 199 -23.57 40.19 -13.51
C GLU A 199 -24.86 40.23 -12.69
N TYR A 200 -24.81 40.77 -11.46
CA TYR A 200 -26.00 40.98 -10.65
C TYR A 200 -26.98 41.92 -11.35
N ALA A 201 -28.26 41.64 -11.24
CA ALA A 201 -29.38 42.31 -11.90
C ALA A 201 -29.40 42.15 -13.46
N LYS A 202 -28.61 41.21 -14.02
CA LYS A 202 -28.63 40.85 -15.42
C LYS A 202 -28.75 39.35 -15.60
N ASP A 203 -27.71 38.60 -15.31
CA ASP A 203 -27.64 37.15 -15.48
C ASP A 203 -27.72 36.39 -14.16
N LEU A 204 -27.24 36.99 -13.06
CA LEU A 204 -27.19 36.40 -11.73
C LEU A 204 -28.53 36.58 -11.02
N LEU A 205 -29.25 35.48 -10.81
CA LEU A 205 -30.55 35.44 -10.15
C LEU A 205 -30.42 35.31 -8.62
N GLU A 206 -29.48 34.51 -8.16
CA GLU A 206 -29.25 34.24 -6.74
C GLU A 206 -27.80 33.91 -6.48
N PHE A 207 -27.23 34.38 -5.38
CA PHE A 207 -25.93 33.93 -4.92
C PHE A 207 -25.80 34.11 -3.40
N ARG A 208 -25.36 33.06 -2.72
CA ARG A 208 -25.15 33.00 -1.29
C ARG A 208 -23.69 32.72 -0.97
N PRO A 209 -22.81 33.72 -1.00
CA PRO A 209 -21.40 33.52 -0.66
C PRO A 209 -21.23 33.38 0.87
N VAL A 210 -20.34 32.44 1.24
CA VAL A 210 -19.88 32.27 2.62
C VAL A 210 -18.38 32.49 2.65
N LEU A 211 -17.93 33.41 3.48
CA LEU A 211 -16.51 33.60 3.78
C LEU A 211 -16.23 32.99 5.14
N ALA A 212 -15.54 31.83 5.15
CA ALA A 212 -15.22 31.06 6.34
C ALA A 212 -13.70 31.00 6.57
N ALA A 213 -13.25 31.43 7.75
CA ALA A 213 -11.84 31.39 8.10
C ALA A 213 -11.47 30.24 9.03
N THR A 214 -12.45 29.53 9.59
CA THR A 214 -12.25 28.50 10.63
C THR A 214 -11.46 27.28 10.14
N SER A 215 -11.56 26.91 8.86
CA SER A 215 -10.83 25.81 8.25
C SER A 215 -9.52 26.23 7.58
N GLN A 216 -9.20 27.53 7.59
CA GLN A 216 -8.03 28.07 6.92
C GLN A 216 -6.77 27.89 7.74
N ILE A 217 -5.73 27.41 7.10
CA ILE A 217 -4.43 27.07 7.70
C ILE A 217 -3.32 27.72 6.90
N GLY A 218 -2.25 28.11 7.59
CA GLY A 218 -1.07 28.70 6.97
C GLY A 218 -0.07 27.66 6.45
N THR A 219 -0.07 26.45 7.04
CA THR A 219 0.93 25.42 6.75
C THR A 219 0.31 24.03 6.74
N VAL A 220 0.71 23.23 5.77
CA VAL A 220 0.51 21.77 5.78
C VAL A 220 1.87 21.10 5.87
N SER A 221 2.02 20.14 6.77
CA SER A 221 3.20 19.28 6.88
C SER A 221 2.77 17.83 6.67
N VAL A 222 3.39 17.17 5.70
CA VAL A 222 3.22 15.72 5.44
C VAL A 222 4.44 15.01 5.97
N ARG A 223 4.25 13.99 6.79
CA ARG A 223 5.35 13.19 7.32
C ARG A 223 5.24 11.74 6.89
N GLY A 224 6.37 11.19 6.46
CA GLY A 224 6.53 9.81 6.07
C GLY A 224 7.89 9.28 6.49
N TRP A 225 8.23 8.09 6.04
CA TRP A 225 9.47 7.39 6.36
C TRP A 225 10.06 6.71 5.13
N ASP A 226 11.32 7.00 4.84
CA ASP A 226 12.08 6.27 3.83
C ASP A 226 12.91 5.16 4.49
N PRO A 227 12.55 3.88 4.30
CA PRO A 227 13.30 2.76 4.86
C PRO A 227 14.66 2.55 4.19
N LYS A 228 14.88 3.04 2.96
CA LYS A 228 16.17 2.89 2.25
C LYS A 228 17.25 3.75 2.88
N THR A 229 16.92 4.97 3.24
CA THR A 229 17.85 5.93 3.85
C THR A 229 17.76 5.97 5.37
N LYS A 230 16.75 5.28 5.97
CA LYS A 230 16.43 5.31 7.40
C LYS A 230 16.23 6.74 7.90
N ALA A 231 15.47 7.53 7.12
CA ALA A 231 15.24 8.95 7.38
C ALA A 231 13.75 9.32 7.30
N ALA A 232 13.35 10.36 8.04
CA ALA A 232 12.03 10.94 7.89
C ALA A 232 11.93 11.70 6.57
N VAL A 233 10.81 11.50 5.86
CA VAL A 233 10.41 12.30 4.71
C VAL A 233 9.45 13.38 5.20
N VAL A 234 9.75 14.66 4.91
CA VAL A 234 8.92 15.79 5.37
C VAL A 234 8.64 16.73 4.22
N GLY A 235 7.41 16.68 3.69
CA GLY A 235 6.89 17.63 2.74
C GLY A 235 6.21 18.81 3.46
N GLN A 236 6.43 20.02 2.99
CA GLN A 236 5.76 21.21 3.54
C GLN A 236 5.20 22.10 2.44
N ALA A 237 4.02 22.66 2.68
CA ALA A 237 3.44 23.68 1.85
C ALA A 237 2.97 24.85 2.74
N THR A 238 3.43 26.06 2.39
CA THR A 238 3.02 27.31 3.06
C THR A 238 2.32 28.27 2.12
N THR A 239 2.43 28.03 0.82
CA THR A 239 1.81 28.82 -0.25
C THR A 239 0.97 27.89 -1.10
N ALA A 240 -0.31 28.18 -1.26
CA ALA A 240 -1.12 27.51 -2.24
C ALA A 240 -0.57 27.76 -3.65
N LEU A 241 -0.65 26.78 -4.52
CA LEU A 241 -0.37 26.97 -5.93
C LEU A 241 -1.17 28.16 -6.45
N SER A 242 -0.55 29.04 -7.24
CA SER A 242 -1.08 30.31 -7.74
C SER A 242 -2.37 30.22 -8.59
N ALA A 243 -2.87 29.02 -8.79
CA ALA A 243 -4.04 28.70 -9.59
C ALA A 243 -5.37 29.27 -9.10
N ALA A 244 -5.46 29.61 -7.86
CA ALA A 244 -6.66 30.22 -7.34
C ALA A 244 -6.41 31.70 -7.10
N SER A 245 -6.21 32.49 -8.14
CA SER A 245 -6.36 33.93 -8.04
C SER A 245 -7.82 34.22 -7.70
N LYS A 246 -8.08 34.19 -6.42
CA LYS A 246 -9.39 34.46 -5.88
C LYS A 246 -9.72 35.92 -6.00
N VAL A 247 -10.99 36.11 -6.24
CA VAL A 247 -11.80 37.24 -5.97
C VAL A 247 -11.11 38.29 -5.10
N GLY A 248 -10.95 39.49 -5.60
CA GLY A 248 -10.82 40.80 -4.97
C GLY A 248 -10.27 40.97 -3.55
N PHE A 249 -9.77 39.92 -2.93
CA PHE A 249 -9.15 39.99 -1.62
C PHE A 249 -7.65 40.26 -1.71
N ALA A 250 -7.21 41.35 -1.13
CA ALA A 250 -5.79 41.67 -1.01
C ALA A 250 -5.02 40.67 -0.12
N THR A 251 -5.72 39.85 0.68
CA THR A 251 -5.14 38.87 1.60
C THR A 251 -5.85 37.53 1.48
N SER A 252 -5.08 36.44 1.48
CA SER A 252 -5.61 35.08 1.47
C SER A 252 -6.41 34.78 2.74
N GLY A 253 -7.37 33.85 2.68
CA GLY A 253 -8.09 33.39 3.85
C GLY A 253 -7.18 32.86 4.95
N ALA A 254 -6.10 32.18 4.59
CA ALA A 254 -5.08 31.71 5.53
C ALA A 254 -4.39 32.86 6.28
N ALA A 255 -4.03 33.94 5.59
CA ALA A 255 -3.42 35.11 6.22
C ALA A 255 -4.39 35.83 7.17
N LYS A 256 -5.68 35.92 6.79
CA LYS A 256 -6.74 36.47 7.66
C LYS A 256 -6.96 35.62 8.89
N ALA A 257 -7.05 34.30 8.73
CA ALA A 257 -7.20 33.36 9.83
C ALA A 257 -6.01 33.42 10.79
N THR A 258 -4.79 33.46 10.25
CA THR A 258 -3.57 33.60 11.06
C THR A 258 -3.56 34.90 11.85
N SER A 259 -3.97 36.02 11.24
CA SER A 259 -4.05 37.33 11.93
C SER A 259 -5.12 37.35 13.01
N ALA A 260 -6.26 36.67 12.81
CA ALA A 260 -7.40 36.70 13.74
C ALA A 260 -7.32 35.64 14.84
N PHE A 261 -6.76 34.44 14.52
CA PHE A 261 -6.85 33.24 15.38
C PHE A 261 -5.49 32.62 15.70
N GLY A 262 -4.39 33.18 15.18
CA GLY A 262 -3.06 32.60 15.30
C GLY A 262 -2.70 31.65 14.16
N ALA A 263 -1.41 31.29 14.09
CA ALA A 263 -0.91 30.37 13.09
C ALA A 263 -1.40 28.93 13.37
N ALA A 264 -1.87 28.26 12.33
CA ALA A 264 -2.28 26.87 12.41
C ALA A 264 -1.54 26.02 11.36
N THR A 265 -1.14 24.80 11.76
CA THR A 265 -0.52 23.80 10.90
C THR A 265 -1.36 22.54 10.92
N VAL A 266 -1.57 21.94 9.77
CA VAL A 266 -2.14 20.59 9.65
C VAL A 266 -1.03 19.60 9.39
N LEU A 267 -0.97 18.55 10.21
CA LEU A 267 -0.08 17.42 10.03
C LEU A 267 -0.86 16.28 9.34
N VAL A 268 -0.29 15.77 8.25
CA VAL A 268 -0.75 14.57 7.55
C VAL A 268 0.32 13.49 7.78
N SER A 269 -0.01 12.45 8.55
CA SER A 269 0.91 11.36 8.90
C SER A 269 0.27 9.98 8.75
N GLU A 270 -0.97 9.90 8.28
CA GLU A 270 -1.74 8.66 8.15
C GLU A 270 -1.47 7.90 6.85
N LEU A 271 -0.70 8.50 5.94
CA LEU A 271 -0.38 7.90 4.64
C LEU A 271 1.08 7.45 4.61
N PRO A 272 1.37 6.23 4.11
CA PRO A 272 2.73 5.73 3.98
C PRO A 272 3.43 6.45 2.81
N VAL A 273 4.17 7.50 3.11
CA VAL A 273 4.94 8.28 2.14
C VAL A 273 6.43 8.02 2.32
N SER A 274 7.08 7.49 1.28
CA SER A 274 8.52 7.18 1.28
C SER A 274 9.36 8.08 0.39
N LYS A 275 8.73 8.91 -0.47
CA LYS A 275 9.41 9.81 -1.41
C LYS A 275 9.13 11.27 -1.09
N GLN A 276 10.18 12.10 -1.14
CA GLN A 276 10.09 13.55 -0.87
C GLN A 276 9.12 14.25 -1.82
N SER A 277 9.20 13.94 -3.13
CA SER A 277 8.32 14.54 -4.13
C SER A 277 6.83 14.27 -3.88
N VAL A 278 6.51 13.05 -3.45
CA VAL A 278 5.12 12.67 -3.08
C VAL A 278 4.65 13.43 -1.85
N ALA A 279 5.52 13.58 -0.83
CA ALA A 279 5.20 14.37 0.36
C ALA A 279 4.94 15.84 0.02
N ASP A 280 5.78 16.43 -0.82
CA ASP A 280 5.65 17.83 -1.25
C ASP A 280 4.38 18.06 -2.07
N ASN A 281 4.07 17.16 -3.00
CA ASN A 281 2.86 17.25 -3.82
C ASN A 281 1.60 17.08 -2.96
N LEU A 282 1.60 16.13 -2.05
CA LEU A 282 0.48 15.91 -1.14
C LEU A 282 0.27 17.11 -0.19
N ALA A 283 1.34 17.70 0.33
CA ALA A 283 1.26 18.91 1.15
C ALA A 283 0.63 20.07 0.37
N LYS A 284 1.07 20.31 -0.87
CA LYS A 284 0.50 21.32 -1.75
C LYS A 284 -0.97 21.05 -2.08
N ALA A 285 -1.30 19.80 -2.45
CA ALA A 285 -2.68 19.40 -2.77
C ALA A 285 -3.61 19.64 -1.58
N THR A 286 -3.21 19.21 -0.38
CA THR A 286 -3.97 19.41 0.86
C THR A 286 -4.15 20.89 1.19
N LEU A 287 -3.12 21.70 1.00
CA LEU A 287 -3.21 23.15 1.25
C LEU A 287 -4.18 23.82 0.25
N VAL A 288 -4.12 23.45 -1.03
CA VAL A 288 -5.03 23.97 -2.06
C VAL A 288 -6.49 23.62 -1.73
N ASP A 289 -6.76 22.35 -1.35
CA ASP A 289 -8.11 21.95 -0.95
C ASP A 289 -8.65 22.80 0.20
N ARG A 290 -7.86 22.99 1.25
CA ARG A 290 -8.23 23.82 2.39
C ARG A 290 -8.43 25.28 2.01
N TRP A 291 -7.56 25.80 1.16
CA TRP A 291 -7.58 27.20 0.76
C TRP A 291 -8.78 27.52 -0.16
N THR A 292 -9.21 26.58 -1.01
CA THR A 292 -10.40 26.77 -1.84
C THR A 292 -11.70 26.88 -1.04
N ARG A 293 -11.72 26.42 0.21
CA ARG A 293 -12.91 26.43 1.09
C ARG A 293 -13.11 27.74 1.89
N ASP A 294 -12.22 28.74 1.79
CA ASP A 294 -12.38 30.01 2.55
C ASP A 294 -13.52 30.88 2.02
N LEU A 295 -13.73 30.86 0.71
CA LEU A 295 -14.82 31.57 0.04
C LEU A 295 -15.53 30.60 -0.89
N HIS A 296 -16.70 30.18 -0.49
CA HIS A 296 -17.56 29.28 -1.24
C HIS A 296 -18.98 29.83 -1.29
N GLY A 297 -19.81 29.28 -2.14
CA GLY A 297 -21.20 29.68 -2.24
C GLY A 297 -21.96 28.84 -3.24
N GLU A 298 -23.25 28.99 -3.19
CA GLU A 298 -24.19 28.44 -4.13
C GLU A 298 -24.99 29.56 -4.76
N GLY A 299 -25.40 29.37 -5.99
CA GLY A 299 -26.15 30.38 -6.71
C GLY A 299 -26.86 29.85 -7.92
N ARG A 300 -27.54 30.77 -8.59
CA ARG A 300 -28.36 30.49 -9.75
C ARG A 300 -28.22 31.64 -10.74
N ILE A 301 -27.97 31.28 -12.00
CA ILE A 301 -27.95 32.22 -13.12
C ILE A 301 -29.02 31.85 -14.13
N ILE A 302 -29.35 32.78 -15.01
CA ILE A 302 -30.12 32.48 -16.24
C ILE A 302 -29.40 31.35 -16.97
N GLY A 303 -30.13 30.42 -17.57
CA GLY A 303 -29.59 29.22 -18.17
C GLY A 303 -28.44 29.47 -19.15
N GLU A 304 -27.26 28.94 -18.79
CA GLU A 304 -26.04 29.08 -19.58
C GLU A 304 -25.32 27.74 -19.71
N PRO A 305 -25.37 27.09 -20.89
CA PRO A 305 -24.82 25.75 -21.06
C PRO A 305 -23.28 25.70 -21.00
N GLN A 306 -22.57 26.84 -21.10
CA GLN A 306 -21.12 26.90 -20.99
C GLN A 306 -20.63 26.86 -19.54
N VAL A 307 -21.50 27.14 -18.58
CA VAL A 307 -21.14 27.04 -17.15
C VAL A 307 -21.24 25.59 -16.72
N VAL A 308 -20.11 24.93 -16.67
CA VAL A 308 -19.94 23.53 -16.29
C VAL A 308 -18.89 23.39 -15.17
N PRO A 309 -18.75 22.23 -14.51
CA PRO A 309 -17.68 22.05 -13.53
C PRO A 309 -16.30 22.38 -14.12
N ALA A 310 -15.44 22.97 -13.30
CA ALA A 310 -14.13 23.52 -13.67
C ALA A 310 -14.15 24.79 -14.55
N THR A 311 -15.31 25.41 -14.77
CA THR A 311 -15.39 26.78 -15.31
C THR A 311 -15.08 27.80 -14.24
N TRP A 312 -14.37 28.88 -14.61
CA TRP A 312 -14.22 30.07 -13.77
C TRP A 312 -15.43 30.99 -13.98
N LEU A 313 -16.27 31.13 -12.97
CA LEU A 313 -17.42 32.03 -12.99
C LEU A 313 -17.02 33.37 -12.38
N HIS A 314 -16.94 34.40 -13.25
CA HIS A 314 -16.61 35.77 -12.84
C HIS A 314 -17.90 36.51 -12.48
N LEU A 315 -18.20 36.60 -11.18
CA LEU A 315 -19.37 37.32 -10.66
C LEU A 315 -19.08 38.81 -10.49
N GLN A 316 -19.92 39.65 -11.08
CA GLN A 316 -19.77 41.11 -11.05
C GLN A 316 -20.94 41.80 -10.35
N LYS A 317 -20.68 43.01 -9.86
CA LYS A 317 -21.65 43.89 -9.18
C LYS A 317 -22.30 43.32 -7.92
N ILE A 318 -21.66 42.38 -7.24
CA ILE A 318 -22.10 41.85 -5.93
C ILE A 318 -21.32 42.43 -4.76
N GLY A 319 -20.87 43.69 -4.91
CA GLY A 319 -20.04 44.40 -3.93
C GLY A 319 -18.56 44.08 -4.10
N ALA A 320 -17.70 45.03 -3.68
CA ALA A 320 -16.26 44.95 -3.85
C ALA A 320 -15.64 43.73 -3.11
N ARG A 321 -16.27 43.24 -2.07
CA ARG A 321 -15.78 42.10 -1.27
C ARG A 321 -16.02 40.75 -1.94
N PHE A 322 -17.10 40.59 -2.70
CA PHE A 322 -17.52 39.31 -3.24
C PHE A 322 -17.49 39.24 -4.77
N SER A 323 -17.31 40.37 -5.48
CA SER A 323 -17.13 40.36 -6.91
C SER A 323 -15.79 39.74 -7.29
N GLY A 324 -15.75 38.89 -8.33
CA GLY A 324 -14.51 38.24 -8.83
C GLY A 324 -14.73 36.82 -9.33
N LYS A 325 -13.64 36.04 -9.45
CA LYS A 325 -13.65 34.72 -10.06
C LYS A 325 -13.87 33.61 -9.05
N TYR A 326 -14.79 32.72 -9.34
CA TYR A 326 -15.14 31.55 -8.53
C TYR A 326 -14.95 30.28 -9.38
N PHE A 327 -14.28 29.28 -8.82
CA PHE A 327 -14.14 27.98 -9.45
C PHE A 327 -15.42 27.17 -9.22
N VAL A 328 -16.07 26.75 -10.29
CA VAL A 328 -17.32 25.98 -10.24
C VAL A 328 -16.98 24.51 -10.01
N SER A 329 -17.43 23.95 -8.89
CA SER A 329 -17.25 22.53 -8.54
C SER A 329 -18.41 21.64 -8.98
N ARG A 330 -19.62 22.21 -9.06
CA ARG A 330 -20.82 21.50 -9.45
C ARG A 330 -21.75 22.44 -10.20
N THR A 331 -22.47 21.91 -11.19
CA THR A 331 -23.57 22.58 -11.87
C THR A 331 -24.80 21.68 -11.96
N ARG A 332 -25.97 22.29 -11.91
CA ARG A 332 -27.22 21.65 -12.23
C ARG A 332 -27.99 22.54 -13.21
N HIS A 333 -28.16 22.08 -14.42
CA HIS A 333 -28.96 22.72 -15.44
C HIS A 333 -30.37 22.19 -15.37
N VAL A 334 -31.36 23.08 -15.25
CA VAL A 334 -32.76 22.70 -15.12
C VAL A 334 -33.58 23.43 -16.20
N TYR A 335 -34.23 22.66 -17.05
CA TYR A 335 -35.18 23.15 -18.02
C TYR A 335 -36.59 22.66 -17.69
N ARG A 336 -37.56 23.55 -17.76
CA ARG A 336 -38.99 23.27 -17.69
C ARG A 336 -39.70 24.02 -18.82
N PRO A 337 -40.60 23.38 -19.58
CA PRO A 337 -41.28 24.04 -20.70
C PRO A 337 -42.11 25.26 -20.32
N ASP A 338 -42.65 25.26 -19.08
CA ASP A 338 -43.51 26.33 -18.54
C ASP A 338 -42.71 27.42 -17.81
N LYS A 339 -41.39 27.22 -17.66
CA LYS A 339 -40.51 28.11 -16.91
C LYS A 339 -39.20 28.33 -17.65
N PHE A 340 -38.35 29.18 -17.04
CA PHE A 340 -37.05 29.49 -17.61
C PHE A 340 -36.08 28.32 -17.49
N TYR A 341 -35.10 28.29 -18.39
CA TYR A 341 -33.91 27.52 -18.24
C TYR A 341 -32.99 28.19 -17.22
N GLU A 342 -32.56 27.47 -16.22
CA GLU A 342 -31.72 27.94 -15.11
C GLU A 342 -30.49 27.07 -14.96
N THR A 343 -29.35 27.68 -14.60
CA THR A 343 -28.14 27.01 -14.22
C THR A 343 -27.83 27.30 -12.75
N PHE A 344 -27.97 26.28 -11.93
CA PHE A 344 -27.51 26.30 -10.53
C PHE A 344 -26.03 25.97 -10.53
N PHE A 345 -25.27 26.62 -9.64
CA PHE A 345 -23.85 26.38 -9.50
C PHE A 345 -23.44 26.38 -8.02
N TRP A 346 -22.42 25.58 -7.73
CA TRP A 346 -21.74 25.52 -6.46
C TRP A 346 -20.28 25.82 -6.68
N THR A 347 -19.72 26.63 -5.81
CA THR A 347 -18.31 27.02 -5.86
C THR A 347 -17.60 26.57 -4.60
N ALA A 348 -16.41 26.02 -4.73
CA ALA A 348 -15.59 25.47 -3.68
C ALA A 348 -16.05 24.12 -3.07
N GLY A 349 -15.05 23.47 -2.47
CA GLY A 349 -15.21 22.16 -1.84
C GLY A 349 -15.30 21.03 -2.89
N MET A 350 -14.25 20.23 -3.01
CA MET A 350 -14.19 19.15 -3.99
C MET A 350 -15.18 17.99 -3.71
N GLU A 351 -16.05 18.14 -2.70
CA GLU A 351 -16.99 17.09 -2.29
C GLU A 351 -18.35 17.73 -1.98
N ALA A 352 -19.25 17.67 -2.95
CA ALA A 352 -20.67 17.84 -2.71
C ALA A 352 -21.32 16.46 -2.85
N GLU A 353 -22.06 16.00 -1.84
CA GLU A 353 -22.91 14.82 -1.99
C GLU A 353 -23.95 15.09 -3.09
N THR A 354 -23.99 14.22 -4.05
CA THR A 354 -24.90 14.32 -5.21
C THR A 354 -25.81 13.10 -5.27
N THR A 355 -26.89 13.22 -6.05
CA THR A 355 -27.72 12.06 -6.36
C THR A 355 -26.92 10.96 -7.05
N ALA A 356 -25.89 11.32 -7.83
CA ALA A 356 -24.99 10.36 -8.44
C ALA A 356 -24.18 9.58 -7.39
N ASP A 357 -23.73 10.23 -6.30
CA ASP A 357 -23.05 9.53 -5.20
C ASP A 357 -23.95 8.48 -4.54
N LEU A 358 -25.23 8.80 -4.34
CA LEU A 358 -26.20 7.86 -3.78
C LEU A 358 -26.44 6.67 -4.72
N ILE A 359 -26.63 6.92 -6.01
CA ILE A 359 -26.88 5.86 -7.02
C ILE A 359 -25.64 4.97 -7.19
N LEU A 360 -24.44 5.55 -7.14
CA LEU A 360 -23.18 4.83 -7.26
C LEU A 360 -22.71 4.19 -5.94
N GLY A 361 -23.47 4.36 -4.87
CA GLY A 361 -23.18 3.78 -3.55
C GLY A 361 -21.95 4.39 -2.86
N ARG A 362 -21.52 5.60 -3.25
CA ARG A 362 -20.31 6.25 -2.74
C ARG A 362 -20.44 6.86 -1.35
N GLY A 363 -21.65 7.17 -0.89
CA GLY A 363 -21.89 7.81 0.41
C GLY A 363 -21.43 6.99 1.64
N GLN A 364 -21.10 5.70 1.47
CA GLN A 364 -20.59 4.83 2.54
C GLN A 364 -19.17 4.33 2.32
N THR A 365 -18.57 4.56 1.13
CA THR A 365 -17.32 3.89 0.74
C THR A 365 -16.07 4.59 1.23
N ALA A 366 -16.06 5.90 1.42
CA ALA A 366 -14.87 6.62 1.88
C ALA A 366 -14.46 6.21 3.31
N SER A 367 -15.44 6.02 4.21
CA SER A 367 -15.18 5.54 5.58
C SER A 367 -14.89 4.03 5.63
N ALA A 368 -15.50 3.24 4.74
CA ALA A 368 -15.29 1.80 4.67
C ALA A 368 -13.95 1.41 4.01
N ILE A 369 -13.41 2.26 3.12
CA ILE A 369 -12.10 2.04 2.49
C ILE A 369 -10.97 2.31 3.50
N ALA A 370 -11.11 3.32 4.36
CA ALA A 370 -10.16 3.60 5.43
C ALA A 370 -10.09 2.46 6.48
N SER A 371 -11.17 1.70 6.66
CA SER A 371 -11.21 0.57 7.61
C SER A 371 -10.76 -0.78 7.04
N ARG A 372 -10.59 -0.90 5.71
CA ARG A 372 -10.27 -2.19 5.04
C ARG A 372 -8.83 -2.68 5.22
N GLY A 373 -7.94 -1.85 5.72
CA GLY A 373 -6.52 -2.19 5.90
C GLY A 373 -6.08 -2.47 7.34
N SER A 374 -6.95 -2.26 8.33
CA SER A 374 -6.62 -2.51 9.75
C SER A 374 -6.76 -3.99 10.07
N GLY A 375 -5.64 -4.69 10.23
CA GLY A 375 -5.61 -6.09 10.59
C GLY A 375 -4.38 -6.80 10.02
N VAL A 376 -4.34 -8.11 10.23
CA VAL A 376 -3.34 -9.00 9.65
C VAL A 376 -3.98 -9.89 8.59
N ALA A 377 -3.18 -10.34 7.65
CA ALA A 377 -3.61 -11.19 6.54
C ALA A 377 -2.60 -12.31 6.28
N ILE A 378 -3.00 -13.28 5.50
CA ILE A 378 -2.11 -14.36 5.04
C ILE A 378 -1.47 -13.94 3.72
N GLY A 379 -0.16 -14.18 3.61
CA GLY A 379 0.60 -14.07 2.36
C GLY A 379 1.41 -15.33 2.10
N ILE A 380 1.72 -15.57 0.84
CA ILE A 380 2.62 -16.65 0.40
C ILE A 380 3.84 -15.99 -0.26
N VAL A 381 5.03 -16.38 0.17
CA VAL A 381 6.29 -15.84 -0.38
C VAL A 381 6.48 -16.29 -1.81
N THR A 382 6.81 -15.35 -2.72
CA THR A 382 7.01 -15.62 -4.15
C THR A 382 8.40 -15.31 -4.63
N ASN A 383 9.09 -14.31 -4.05
CA ASN A 383 10.39 -13.87 -4.54
C ASN A 383 11.28 -13.36 -3.40
N LEU A 384 12.54 -13.80 -3.38
CA LEU A 384 13.55 -13.42 -2.39
C LEU A 384 14.65 -12.51 -2.94
N ASN A 385 14.64 -12.22 -4.25
CA ASN A 385 15.70 -11.48 -4.93
C ASN A 385 15.49 -9.97 -4.79
N ASP A 386 15.61 -9.43 -3.58
CA ASP A 386 15.50 -8.01 -3.30
C ASP A 386 16.62 -7.20 -3.98
N PRO A 387 16.31 -6.32 -4.95
CA PRO A 387 17.33 -5.57 -5.68
C PRO A 387 18.10 -4.56 -4.83
N ASP A 388 17.52 -4.14 -3.72
CA ASP A 388 18.16 -3.18 -2.80
C ASP A 388 18.97 -3.87 -1.69
N GLY A 389 18.95 -5.21 -1.61
CA GLY A 389 19.67 -5.98 -0.59
C GLY A 389 19.22 -5.70 0.86
N MET A 390 17.98 -5.24 1.05
CA MET A 390 17.43 -4.89 2.37
C MET A 390 16.81 -6.11 3.11
N GLY A 391 16.90 -7.31 2.53
CA GLY A 391 16.29 -8.52 3.11
C GLY A 391 14.76 -8.53 3.05
N ARG A 392 14.18 -7.94 2.00
CA ARG A 392 12.74 -7.93 1.73
C ARG A 392 12.36 -9.09 0.83
N VAL A 393 11.09 -9.42 0.80
CA VAL A 393 10.54 -10.46 -0.08
C VAL A 393 9.28 -9.96 -0.77
N LYS A 394 8.90 -10.57 -1.90
CA LYS A 394 7.57 -10.36 -2.51
C LYS A 394 6.62 -11.47 -2.10
N LEU A 395 5.34 -11.12 -2.04
CA LEU A 395 4.26 -12.01 -1.63
C LEU A 395 3.16 -12.02 -2.68
N LYS A 396 2.39 -13.07 -2.71
CA LYS A 396 1.01 -13.05 -3.21
C LYS A 396 0.05 -13.10 -2.02
N LEU A 397 -1.11 -12.49 -2.19
CA LEU A 397 -2.18 -12.47 -1.19
C LEU A 397 -3.34 -13.32 -1.73
N PRO A 398 -3.41 -14.65 -1.42
CA PRO A 398 -4.32 -15.58 -2.09
C PRO A 398 -5.81 -15.24 -1.92
N TRP A 399 -6.15 -14.56 -0.84
CA TRP A 399 -7.50 -14.08 -0.57
C TRP A 399 -7.89 -12.86 -1.43
N MET A 400 -6.93 -12.24 -2.13
CA MET A 400 -7.16 -11.07 -2.99
C MET A 400 -7.04 -11.44 -4.46
N ASP A 401 -5.92 -12.03 -4.87
CA ASP A 401 -5.65 -12.47 -6.24
C ASP A 401 -4.47 -13.47 -6.26
N ASP A 402 -4.53 -14.48 -7.13
CA ASP A 402 -3.48 -15.51 -7.24
C ASP A 402 -2.29 -15.08 -8.11
N SER A 403 -2.45 -14.08 -8.97
CA SER A 403 -1.46 -13.65 -9.98
C SER A 403 -0.70 -12.38 -9.60
N VAL A 404 -1.25 -11.56 -8.70
CA VAL A 404 -0.68 -10.27 -8.33
C VAL A 404 0.29 -10.42 -7.17
N GLU A 405 1.57 -10.10 -7.40
CA GLU A 405 2.57 -9.97 -6.34
C GLU A 405 2.51 -8.59 -5.70
N THR A 406 2.80 -8.54 -4.40
CA THR A 406 2.92 -7.28 -3.64
C THR A 406 4.19 -6.50 -4.01
N HIS A 407 4.30 -5.28 -3.51
CA HIS A 407 5.59 -4.63 -3.37
C HIS A 407 6.49 -5.41 -2.40
N TRP A 408 7.78 -5.05 -2.35
CA TRP A 408 8.77 -5.65 -1.46
C TRP A 408 8.38 -5.47 0.02
N ALA A 409 8.04 -6.57 0.69
CA ALA A 409 7.68 -6.62 2.09
C ALA A 409 8.92 -6.68 2.99
N ARG A 410 8.98 -5.82 4.01
CA ARG A 410 10.02 -5.88 5.05
C ARG A 410 9.66 -6.96 6.07
N ILE A 411 10.67 -7.62 6.60
CA ILE A 411 10.50 -8.67 7.61
C ILE A 411 10.82 -8.09 8.99
N ALA A 412 9.88 -8.24 9.93
CA ALA A 412 10.14 -7.92 11.32
C ALA A 412 11.00 -9.02 11.96
N GLY A 413 12.13 -8.65 12.50
CA GLY A 413 13.03 -9.57 13.20
C GLY A 413 13.13 -9.23 14.71
N PRO A 414 13.45 -10.20 15.57
CA PRO A 414 13.60 -9.97 17.01
C PRO A 414 14.71 -8.95 17.34
N MET A 415 15.74 -8.88 16.50
CA MET A 415 16.82 -7.91 16.61
C MET A 415 17.34 -7.58 15.23
N THR A 416 17.38 -6.27 14.89
CA THR A 416 17.82 -5.78 13.59
C THR A 416 18.66 -4.50 13.77
N GLY A 417 19.97 -4.61 13.63
CA GLY A 417 20.92 -3.49 13.73
C GLY A 417 21.85 -3.44 12.52
N ASN A 418 22.77 -2.46 12.49
CA ASN A 418 23.77 -2.38 11.43
C ASN A 418 24.73 -3.57 11.56
N ALA A 419 24.73 -4.46 10.58
CA ALA A 419 25.49 -5.70 10.53
C ALA A 419 25.31 -6.61 11.78
N THR A 420 24.20 -6.47 12.51
CA THR A 420 23.87 -7.27 13.69
C THR A 420 22.41 -7.66 13.72
N GLY A 421 22.09 -8.86 14.19
CA GLY A 421 20.71 -9.30 14.34
C GLY A 421 20.50 -10.81 14.30
N ILE A 422 19.23 -11.21 14.36
CA ILE A 422 18.78 -12.59 14.14
C ILE A 422 18.10 -12.61 12.77
N GLN A 423 18.72 -13.27 11.80
CA GLN A 423 18.25 -13.31 10.43
C GLN A 423 17.75 -14.71 10.05
N PHE A 424 16.43 -14.86 10.02
CA PHE A 424 15.74 -16.02 9.47
C PHE A 424 14.82 -15.55 8.36
N MET A 425 15.15 -15.90 7.13
CA MET A 425 14.35 -15.56 5.95
C MET A 425 13.35 -16.69 5.69
N PRO A 426 12.09 -16.39 5.37
CA PRO A 426 11.17 -17.39 4.85
C PRO A 426 11.62 -17.82 3.46
N GLU A 427 11.25 -19.04 3.06
CA GLU A 427 11.51 -19.55 1.72
C GLU A 427 10.33 -19.29 0.78
N VAL A 428 10.57 -19.46 -0.53
CA VAL A 428 9.50 -19.37 -1.53
C VAL A 428 8.45 -20.46 -1.25
N ASN A 429 7.18 -20.07 -1.26
CA ASN A 429 5.98 -20.81 -0.89
C ASN A 429 5.69 -20.89 0.61
N ASP A 430 6.52 -20.34 1.48
CA ASP A 430 6.18 -20.25 2.90
C ASP A 430 4.97 -19.35 3.11
N GLU A 431 4.09 -19.75 4.03
CA GLU A 431 2.96 -18.97 4.52
C GLU A 431 3.41 -18.00 5.61
N VAL A 432 3.05 -16.73 5.46
CA VAL A 432 3.46 -15.66 6.36
C VAL A 432 2.31 -14.81 6.83
N LEU A 433 2.42 -14.29 8.05
CA LEU A 433 1.50 -13.31 8.60
C LEU A 433 1.92 -11.90 8.18
N VAL A 434 1.03 -11.19 7.52
CA VAL A 434 1.28 -9.88 6.90
C VAL A 434 0.46 -8.80 7.60
N ALA A 435 1.10 -7.68 7.94
CA ALA A 435 0.45 -6.42 8.29
C ALA A 435 0.70 -5.39 7.19
N PHE A 436 -0.05 -4.29 7.19
CA PHE A 436 0.05 -3.25 6.18
C PHE A 436 0.33 -1.89 6.82
N ASP A 437 1.28 -1.14 6.25
CA ASP A 437 1.62 0.19 6.75
C ASP A 437 0.42 1.13 6.63
N SER A 438 -0.07 1.62 7.76
CA SER A 438 -1.24 2.51 7.83
C SER A 438 -2.47 1.99 7.05
N GLY A 439 -2.57 0.67 6.88
CA GLY A 439 -3.64 0.03 6.11
C GLY A 439 -3.45 0.02 4.60
N ASP A 440 -2.35 0.54 4.08
CA ASP A 440 -2.03 0.48 2.65
C ASP A 440 -1.52 -0.91 2.24
N ARG A 441 -2.33 -1.66 1.53
CA ARG A 441 -1.99 -3.00 1.02
C ARG A 441 -0.82 -3.02 0.03
N GLY A 442 -0.46 -1.87 -0.52
CA GLY A 442 0.75 -1.71 -1.33
C GLY A 442 2.04 -1.71 -0.51
N GLN A 443 1.96 -1.60 0.84
CA GLN A 443 3.11 -1.52 1.76
C GLN A 443 3.05 -2.63 2.83
N PRO A 444 3.32 -3.89 2.47
CA PRO A 444 3.25 -5.02 3.40
C PRO A 444 4.47 -5.13 4.30
N TYR A 445 4.24 -5.65 5.53
CA TYR A 445 5.25 -6.10 6.48
C TYR A 445 4.99 -7.54 6.86
N ILE A 446 6.02 -8.38 6.93
CA ILE A 446 5.93 -9.74 7.47
C ILE A 446 6.21 -9.69 8.97
N LEU A 447 5.25 -10.18 9.76
CA LEU A 447 5.34 -10.29 11.22
C LEU A 447 5.95 -11.63 11.66
N GLY A 448 5.83 -12.67 10.84
CA GLY A 448 6.35 -14.00 11.09
C GLY A 448 5.84 -15.02 10.08
N SER A 449 6.37 -16.24 10.13
CA SER A 449 5.92 -17.38 9.33
C SER A 449 4.86 -18.19 10.09
N LEU A 450 3.99 -18.88 9.36
CA LEU A 450 2.90 -19.69 9.90
C LEU A 450 3.07 -21.14 9.46
N TRP A 451 2.91 -22.07 10.39
CA TRP A 451 2.72 -23.47 10.07
C TRP A 451 1.26 -23.72 9.66
N ASN A 452 1.07 -24.70 8.80
CA ASN A 452 -0.24 -25.02 8.23
C ASN A 452 -0.45 -26.54 8.06
N GLY A 453 -1.45 -26.93 7.30
CA GLY A 453 -1.76 -28.34 7.08
C GLY A 453 -0.72 -29.09 6.25
N LYS A 454 0.09 -28.39 5.42
CA LYS A 454 1.20 -28.93 4.62
C LYS A 454 2.52 -28.76 5.34
N ASP A 455 2.84 -27.53 5.73
CA ASP A 455 4.09 -27.13 6.36
C ASP A 455 3.94 -27.27 7.88
N LYS A 456 4.38 -28.41 8.38
CA LYS A 456 4.21 -28.78 9.80
C LYS A 456 5.39 -28.31 10.64
N PRO A 457 5.20 -28.13 11.97
CA PRO A 457 6.31 -27.89 12.89
C PRO A 457 7.43 -28.92 12.72
N PRO A 458 8.69 -28.53 12.99
CA PRO A 458 9.87 -29.37 12.74
C PRO A 458 9.96 -30.63 13.60
N MET A 459 9.14 -30.73 14.64
CA MET A 459 9.05 -31.86 15.57
C MET A 459 7.59 -32.30 15.70
N ASP A 460 7.39 -33.58 15.93
CA ASP A 460 6.08 -34.13 16.27
C ASP A 460 5.50 -33.41 17.50
N TYR A 461 4.30 -32.92 17.39
CA TYR A 461 3.63 -32.14 18.43
C TYR A 461 3.58 -32.85 19.77
N ALA A 462 3.38 -34.15 19.78
CA ALA A 462 3.37 -34.96 21.00
C ALA A 462 4.70 -34.95 21.77
N LYS A 463 5.82 -34.70 21.11
CA LYS A 463 7.15 -34.64 21.73
C LYS A 463 7.47 -33.29 22.36
N PHE A 464 6.70 -32.26 22.08
CA PHE A 464 6.87 -30.93 22.68
C PHE A 464 6.47 -30.87 24.15
N PHE A 465 5.60 -31.78 24.57
CA PHE A 465 4.97 -31.72 25.87
C PHE A 465 5.31 -32.93 26.72
N ASP A 466 5.49 -32.68 28.00
CA ASP A 466 5.42 -33.66 29.05
C ASP A 466 4.54 -33.14 30.18
N SER A 467 3.54 -33.94 30.56
CA SER A 467 2.62 -33.65 31.66
C SER A 467 1.97 -32.24 31.56
N GLY A 468 1.63 -31.80 30.32
CA GLY A 468 1.00 -30.51 30.04
C GLY A 468 1.96 -29.32 30.03
N LYS A 469 3.26 -29.54 30.12
CA LYS A 469 4.27 -28.50 30.01
C LYS A 469 5.07 -28.63 28.72
N VAL A 470 5.44 -27.49 28.11
CA VAL A 470 6.36 -27.46 26.97
C VAL A 470 7.76 -27.77 27.45
N VAL A 471 8.29 -28.94 27.11
CA VAL A 471 9.63 -29.39 27.53
C VAL A 471 10.68 -29.32 26.42
N ARG A 472 10.26 -29.09 25.14
CA ARG A 472 11.22 -28.97 24.03
C ARG A 472 11.07 -27.70 23.26
N ARG A 473 12.21 -27.14 22.82
CA ARG A 473 12.34 -25.98 21.94
C ARG A 473 13.40 -26.26 20.90
N GLN A 474 13.10 -25.96 19.64
CA GLN A 474 13.96 -26.36 18.54
C GLN A 474 14.05 -25.29 17.46
N MET A 475 15.25 -25.11 16.92
CA MET A 475 15.50 -24.45 15.64
C MET A 475 16.01 -25.50 14.67
N LYS A 476 15.35 -25.63 13.51
CA LYS A 476 15.75 -26.59 12.48
C LYS A 476 15.82 -25.90 11.13
N THR A 477 16.94 -26.07 10.44
CA THR A 477 17.11 -25.54 9.09
C THR A 477 16.53 -26.51 8.04
N PRO A 478 16.18 -26.06 6.81
CA PRO A 478 15.73 -26.95 5.73
C PRO A 478 16.76 -28.05 5.41
N ALA A 479 18.06 -27.77 5.56
CA ALA A 479 19.12 -28.75 5.36
C ALA A 479 19.18 -29.83 6.45
N GLY A 480 18.46 -29.66 7.58
CA GLY A 480 18.40 -30.62 8.67
C GLY A 480 19.40 -30.38 9.81
N HIS A 481 19.99 -29.17 9.92
CA HIS A 481 20.73 -28.77 11.12
C HIS A 481 19.75 -28.40 12.22
N VAL A 482 20.03 -28.82 13.47
CA VAL A 482 19.14 -28.68 14.62
C VAL A 482 19.88 -28.07 15.81
N LEU A 483 19.26 -27.08 16.45
CA LEU A 483 19.56 -26.59 17.78
C LEU A 483 18.37 -26.92 18.66
N GLU A 484 18.56 -27.69 19.74
CA GLU A 484 17.48 -28.17 20.59
C GLU A 484 17.77 -27.95 22.08
N PHE A 485 16.75 -27.49 22.80
CA PHE A 485 16.68 -27.48 24.26
C PHE A 485 15.62 -28.51 24.66
N ASP A 486 16.02 -29.45 25.53
CA ASP A 486 15.15 -30.47 26.11
C ASP A 486 15.13 -30.26 27.62
N ASP A 487 14.04 -29.72 28.13
CA ASP A 487 13.83 -29.46 29.56
C ASP A 487 13.05 -30.61 30.24
N THR A 488 13.11 -31.83 29.70
CA THR A 488 12.49 -33.02 30.31
C THR A 488 13.12 -33.29 31.67
N ALA A 489 12.28 -33.32 32.72
CA ALA A 489 12.76 -33.42 34.09
C ALA A 489 13.69 -34.63 34.32
N ASN A 490 14.84 -34.40 34.93
CA ASN A 490 15.96 -35.34 35.16
C ASN A 490 16.63 -35.90 33.90
N ALA A 491 16.35 -35.28 32.73
CA ALA A 491 16.94 -35.63 31.45
C ALA A 491 17.24 -34.39 30.60
N GLU A 492 17.45 -33.26 31.25
CA GLU A 492 17.68 -31.96 30.63
C GLU A 492 18.90 -32.00 29.72
N LYS A 493 18.71 -31.47 28.47
CA LYS A 493 19.78 -31.46 27.46
C LYS A 493 19.73 -30.19 26.63
N PHE A 494 20.92 -29.75 26.23
CA PHE A 494 21.13 -28.80 25.16
C PHE A 494 21.98 -29.43 24.07
N SER A 495 21.55 -29.40 22.83
CA SER A 495 22.28 -30.03 21.73
C SER A 495 22.29 -29.23 20.45
N VAL A 496 23.40 -29.34 19.73
CA VAL A 496 23.56 -28.93 18.33
C VAL A 496 23.82 -30.18 17.49
N THR A 497 22.99 -30.41 16.47
CA THR A 497 23.14 -31.57 15.58
C THR A 497 23.19 -31.12 14.14
N THR A 498 24.20 -31.55 13.40
CA THR A 498 24.27 -31.28 11.96
C THR A 498 23.53 -32.37 11.16
N LYS A 499 23.22 -32.09 9.88
CA LYS A 499 22.64 -33.06 8.95
C LYS A 499 23.44 -34.39 8.92
N GLY A 500 24.76 -34.34 9.08
CA GLY A 500 25.63 -35.49 9.09
C GLY A 500 25.81 -36.15 10.45
N ASN A 501 24.87 -35.90 11.41
CA ASN A 501 24.86 -36.43 12.77
C ASN A 501 26.12 -36.08 13.62
N ARG A 502 26.82 -34.98 13.27
CA ARG A 502 27.84 -34.42 14.17
C ARG A 502 27.13 -33.67 15.26
N THR A 503 27.48 -33.97 16.53
CA THR A 503 26.77 -33.45 17.70
C THR A 503 27.69 -32.77 18.69
N ILE A 504 27.18 -31.73 19.33
CA ILE A 504 27.66 -31.23 20.62
C ILE A 504 26.46 -31.31 21.56
N THR A 505 26.58 -32.07 22.65
CA THR A 505 25.48 -32.28 23.61
C THR A 505 25.98 -31.97 25.03
N PHE A 506 25.25 -31.16 25.74
CA PHE A 506 25.30 -30.95 27.16
C PHE A 506 24.13 -31.73 27.77
N ASP A 507 24.41 -32.74 28.54
CA ASP A 507 23.43 -33.64 29.16
C ASP A 507 23.54 -33.50 30.68
N ASP A 508 22.67 -32.67 31.25
CA ASP A 508 22.69 -32.41 32.72
C ASP A 508 22.16 -33.62 33.49
N GLY A 509 21.21 -34.35 32.94
CA GLY A 509 20.71 -35.60 33.52
C GLY A 509 21.80 -36.64 33.67
N ALA A 510 22.63 -36.84 32.66
CA ALA A 510 23.76 -37.75 32.69
C ALA A 510 25.04 -37.10 33.24
N LYS A 511 25.04 -35.80 33.52
CA LYS A 511 26.23 -35.02 33.93
C LYS A 511 27.40 -35.15 32.97
N LYS A 512 27.11 -35.00 31.67
CA LYS A 512 28.06 -35.34 30.61
C LYS A 512 28.01 -34.32 29.45
N ILE A 513 29.18 -33.96 28.95
CA ILE A 513 29.34 -33.23 27.69
C ILE A 513 29.89 -34.20 26.65
N THR A 514 29.29 -34.24 25.48
CA THR A 514 29.73 -35.08 24.38
C THR A 514 29.92 -34.25 23.11
N ILE A 515 31.07 -34.41 22.45
CA ILE A 515 31.31 -33.95 21.09
C ILE A 515 31.52 -35.21 20.24
N SER A 516 30.75 -35.42 19.18
CA SER A 516 30.82 -36.60 18.35
C SER A 516 30.76 -36.21 16.86
N ASP A 517 31.49 -36.92 16.03
CA ASP A 517 31.45 -36.78 14.59
C ASP A 517 30.29 -37.55 13.93
N GLY A 518 29.49 -38.25 14.73
CA GLY A 518 28.44 -39.17 14.28
C GLY A 518 28.94 -40.57 13.86
N GLY A 519 30.22 -40.81 14.01
CA GLY A 519 30.92 -42.06 13.74
C GLY A 519 31.72 -42.54 14.97
N PRO A 520 32.91 -43.09 14.77
CA PRO A 520 33.70 -43.69 15.87
C PRO A 520 34.43 -42.65 16.76
N ASN A 521 34.43 -41.37 16.35
CA ASN A 521 35.22 -40.36 17.05
C ASN A 521 34.35 -39.55 18.03
N SER A 522 34.83 -39.45 19.31
CA SER A 522 34.15 -38.65 20.32
C SER A 522 35.12 -38.10 21.36
N LEU A 523 34.74 -36.97 21.94
CA LEU A 523 35.25 -36.41 23.18
C LEU A 523 34.12 -36.40 24.21
N GLU A 524 34.30 -37.09 25.31
CA GLU A 524 33.34 -37.14 26.41
C GLU A 524 33.94 -36.58 27.69
N ILE A 525 33.21 -35.71 28.38
CA ILE A 525 33.56 -35.16 29.68
C ILE A 525 32.44 -35.53 30.66
N GLU A 526 32.71 -36.40 31.58
CA GLU A 526 31.75 -36.80 32.62
C GLU A 526 32.13 -36.14 33.94
N SER A 527 31.17 -35.53 34.61
CA SER A 527 31.33 -34.92 35.93
C SER A 527 30.77 -35.78 37.07
N SER A 528 30.23 -36.96 36.75
CA SER A 528 29.75 -37.93 37.74
C SER A 528 30.92 -38.61 38.48
N GLY A 529 30.77 -38.88 39.78
CA GLY A 529 31.83 -39.50 40.58
C GLY A 529 33.10 -38.66 40.68
N THR A 530 34.24 -39.26 40.36
CA THR A 530 35.54 -38.56 40.36
C THR A 530 35.80 -37.76 39.08
N GLY A 531 34.88 -37.77 38.16
CA GLY A 531 35.02 -37.17 36.83
C GLY A 531 35.90 -37.99 35.86
N LYS A 532 35.58 -37.92 34.56
CA LYS A 532 36.36 -38.63 33.53
C LYS A 532 36.35 -37.85 32.22
N ILE A 533 37.49 -37.81 31.54
CA ILE A 533 37.61 -37.33 30.16
C ILE A 533 38.02 -38.50 29.27
N THR A 534 37.30 -38.75 28.21
CA THR A 534 37.58 -39.83 27.25
C THR A 534 37.67 -39.23 25.86
N ILE A 535 38.78 -39.46 25.19
CA ILE A 535 38.98 -39.21 23.77
C ILE A 535 38.99 -40.57 23.08
N LYS A 536 38.09 -40.78 22.15
CA LYS A 536 37.95 -42.03 21.38
C LYS A 536 38.00 -41.73 19.89
N THR A 537 38.77 -42.50 19.16
CA THR A 537 38.84 -42.40 17.72
C THR A 537 39.00 -43.80 17.08
N GLY A 538 38.50 -43.97 15.88
CA GLY A 538 38.75 -45.16 15.06
C GLY A 538 40.05 -45.05 14.21
N GLY A 539 40.71 -43.89 14.26
CA GLY A 539 41.93 -43.59 13.51
C GLY A 539 43.02 -43.02 14.44
N ASP A 540 43.78 -42.08 13.95
CA ASP A 540 44.92 -41.49 14.65
C ASP A 540 44.53 -40.34 15.59
N VAL A 541 45.27 -40.19 16.69
CA VAL A 541 45.24 -38.98 17.52
C VAL A 541 46.59 -38.28 17.42
N THR A 542 46.59 -37.04 16.97
CA THR A 542 47.77 -36.19 16.91
C THR A 542 47.64 -35.08 17.97
N VAL A 543 48.65 -34.91 18.82
CA VAL A 543 48.74 -33.82 19.77
C VAL A 543 49.99 -33.01 19.46
N GLU A 544 49.82 -31.79 19.00
CA GLU A 544 50.90 -30.87 18.67
C GLU A 544 50.84 -29.65 19.59
N ALA A 545 51.98 -29.29 20.18
CA ALA A 545 52.09 -28.08 20.98
C ALA A 545 53.23 -27.20 20.45
N GLY A 546 52.94 -25.95 20.08
CA GLY A 546 53.97 -24.98 19.68
C GLY A 546 54.88 -24.51 20.83
N GLY A 547 54.55 -24.90 22.06
CA GLY A 547 55.35 -24.71 23.29
C GLY A 547 55.50 -26.02 24.05
N ASN A 548 55.23 -26.01 25.34
CA ASN A 548 55.38 -27.18 26.20
C ASN A 548 54.10 -28.02 26.26
N ALA A 549 54.19 -29.33 26.14
CA ALA A 549 53.16 -30.29 26.51
C ALA A 549 53.53 -30.94 27.86
N LYS A 550 52.61 -30.92 28.84
CA LYS A 550 52.82 -31.48 30.18
C LYS A 550 51.69 -32.45 30.53
N ILE A 551 52.03 -33.68 30.87
CA ILE A 551 51.10 -34.68 31.38
C ILE A 551 51.46 -34.96 32.84
N THR A 552 50.49 -34.75 33.77
CA THR A 552 50.69 -35.00 35.18
C THR A 552 49.54 -35.87 35.69
N ALA A 553 49.83 -37.02 36.23
CA ALA A 553 48.87 -37.89 36.91
C ALA A 553 49.30 -38.09 38.41
N LYS A 554 48.32 -38.02 39.32
CA LYS A 554 48.61 -38.25 40.75
C LYS A 554 48.86 -39.73 41.10
N MET A 555 48.26 -40.63 40.30
CA MET A 555 48.30 -42.06 40.56
C MET A 555 49.17 -42.79 39.52
N ALA A 556 48.65 -42.85 38.25
CA ALA A 556 49.33 -43.54 37.18
C ALA A 556 49.15 -42.83 35.85
N ALA A 557 50.12 -42.81 34.98
CA ALA A 557 50.05 -42.52 33.56
C ALA A 557 50.45 -43.78 32.78
N GLU A 558 49.58 -44.32 31.98
CA GLU A 558 49.77 -45.53 31.20
C GLU A 558 49.83 -45.24 29.70
N VAL A 559 50.76 -45.80 28.99
CA VAL A 559 50.87 -45.77 27.54
C VAL A 559 51.00 -47.21 27.02
N ASP A 560 50.01 -47.69 26.31
CA ASP A 560 49.97 -49.02 25.70
C ASP A 560 49.84 -48.89 24.20
N ALA A 561 50.77 -49.44 23.46
CA ALA A 561 50.78 -49.43 22.01
C ALA A 561 51.65 -50.54 21.45
N MET A 562 51.40 -50.95 20.22
CA MET A 562 52.28 -51.91 19.50
C MET A 562 53.71 -51.36 19.39
N ASN A 563 53.86 -50.05 19.11
CA ASN A 563 55.14 -49.36 19.02
C ASN A 563 55.10 -48.04 19.81
N ILE A 564 56.07 -47.82 20.66
CA ILE A 564 56.27 -46.54 21.34
C ILE A 564 57.62 -45.98 20.91
N LYS A 565 57.62 -44.75 20.34
CA LYS A 565 58.83 -44.02 20.00
C LYS A 565 58.90 -42.70 20.78
N LEU A 566 59.93 -42.52 21.57
CA LEU A 566 60.21 -41.26 22.28
C LEU A 566 61.48 -40.64 21.69
N THR A 567 61.40 -39.45 21.17
CA THR A 567 62.51 -38.73 20.54
C THR A 567 62.60 -37.31 21.14
N ALA A 568 63.76 -36.95 21.67
CA ALA A 568 64.06 -35.62 22.11
C ALA A 568 65.30 -35.08 21.36
N LYS A 569 65.26 -33.81 20.90
CA LYS A 569 66.41 -33.16 20.27
C LYS A 569 67.45 -32.71 21.33
N GLY A 570 67.07 -32.53 22.58
CA GLY A 570 67.94 -32.18 23.71
C GLY A 570 68.14 -33.38 24.62
N SER A 571 67.39 -33.45 25.72
CA SER A 571 67.50 -34.54 26.70
C SER A 571 66.19 -35.31 26.87
N LEU A 572 66.29 -36.61 27.05
CA LEU A 572 65.19 -37.46 27.52
C LEU A 572 65.58 -37.94 28.91
N GLU A 573 64.81 -37.56 29.97
CA GLU A 573 65.03 -37.97 31.34
C GLU A 573 63.91 -38.92 31.81
N LEU A 574 64.29 -40.06 32.36
CA LEU A 574 63.43 -41.03 33.03
C LEU A 574 63.85 -41.13 34.49
N SER A 575 63.00 -40.64 35.40
CA SER A 575 63.29 -40.60 36.82
C SER A 575 62.18 -41.24 37.65
N GLY A 576 62.47 -42.01 38.66
CA GLY A 576 61.50 -42.63 39.55
C GLY A 576 62.19 -43.37 40.69
N ALA A 577 61.46 -43.65 41.79
CA ALA A 577 61.97 -44.50 42.88
C ALA A 577 62.37 -45.89 42.38
N MET A 578 61.68 -46.38 41.36
CA MET A 578 62.04 -47.60 40.62
C MET A 578 61.80 -47.38 39.13
N VAL A 579 62.77 -47.65 38.28
CA VAL A 579 62.63 -47.71 36.83
C VAL A 579 62.87 -49.15 36.42
N LYS A 580 61.85 -49.82 35.88
CA LYS A 580 61.98 -51.21 35.41
C LYS A 580 61.83 -51.23 33.90
N ILE A 581 62.84 -51.69 33.20
CA ILE A 581 62.80 -51.88 31.73
C ILE A 581 62.90 -53.40 31.48
N THR A 582 61.93 -53.97 30.78
CA THR A 582 61.89 -55.38 30.49
C THR A 582 61.70 -55.60 28.96
N ALA A 583 62.61 -56.28 28.35
CA ALA A 583 62.49 -56.72 26.96
C ALA A 583 62.39 -58.26 26.91
N LYS A 584 61.43 -58.82 26.13
CA LYS A 584 61.26 -60.26 25.99
C LYS A 584 62.31 -60.89 25.08
N ALA A 585 62.80 -60.15 24.08
CA ALA A 585 63.75 -60.65 23.10
C ALA A 585 65.15 -59.98 23.23
N MET A 586 65.23 -58.67 23.08
CA MET A 586 66.43 -57.88 23.06
C MET A 586 66.24 -56.49 23.66
N LEU A 587 67.15 -56.09 24.52
CA LEU A 587 67.28 -54.69 24.96
C LEU A 587 68.63 -54.18 24.40
N ASP A 588 68.54 -53.23 23.46
CA ASP A 588 69.70 -52.57 22.90
C ASP A 588 69.85 -51.17 23.48
N MET A 589 71.06 -50.84 23.97
CA MET A 589 71.39 -49.56 24.57
C MET A 589 72.70 -49.03 23.97
N ASP A 590 72.53 -48.10 22.98
CA ASP A 590 73.70 -47.47 22.34
C ASP A 590 73.93 -46.06 22.89
N GLY A 591 75.07 -45.78 23.42
CA GLY A 591 75.49 -44.48 23.96
C GLY A 591 76.17 -43.58 22.93
N GLY A 592 76.39 -44.01 21.70
CA GLY A 592 77.12 -43.26 20.69
C GLY A 592 78.52 -42.79 21.08
N GLY A 593 78.68 -42.09 22.12
CA GLY A 593 79.96 -41.64 22.66
C GLY A 593 80.26 -42.28 24.00
N ILE A 594 79.38 -42.14 25.01
CA ILE A 594 79.57 -42.71 26.36
C ILE A 594 78.24 -43.28 26.89
N ALA A 595 78.23 -44.54 27.30
CA ALA A 595 77.18 -45.12 28.11
C ALA A 595 77.72 -45.27 29.55
N MET A 596 77.06 -44.61 30.52
CA MET A 596 77.53 -44.66 31.95
C MET A 596 76.46 -45.30 32.84
N LEU A 597 76.82 -46.43 33.49
CA LEU A 597 76.01 -47.11 34.50
C LEU A 597 76.62 -46.85 35.91
N LYS A 598 75.86 -46.20 36.79
CA LYS A 598 76.26 -45.98 38.18
C LYS A 598 75.22 -46.58 39.12
N GLY A 599 75.64 -47.30 40.14
CA GLY A 599 74.79 -47.83 41.20
C GLY A 599 75.61 -48.37 42.37
N GLY A 600 75.03 -48.49 43.57
CA GLY A 600 75.67 -49.15 44.68
C GLY A 600 76.01 -50.64 44.42
N LEU A 601 75.22 -51.25 43.52
CA LEU A 601 75.47 -52.59 42.98
C LEU A 601 75.01 -52.60 41.52
N VAL A 602 75.88 -52.94 40.56
CA VAL A 602 75.58 -53.20 39.17
C VAL A 602 75.78 -54.70 38.93
N LYS A 603 74.69 -55.42 38.59
CA LYS A 603 74.74 -56.84 38.32
C LYS A 603 74.47 -57.09 36.82
N ILE A 604 75.37 -57.66 36.09
CA ILE A 604 75.29 -58.05 34.69
C ILE A 604 75.48 -59.56 34.69
N ASN A 605 74.50 -60.29 34.11
CA ASN A 605 74.57 -61.75 33.97
C ASN A 605 75.13 -62.12 32.67
#